data_f63a8b553bebfd914878cb85790ef732
#
_entry.id   f63a8b553bebfd914878cb85790ef732
#
_cell.length_a   1.000
_cell.length_b   1.000
_cell.length_c   1.000
_cell.angle_alpha   90.00
_cell.angle_beta   90.00
_cell.angle_gamma   90.00
#
_symmetry.space_group_name_H-M   'P 1'
#
loop_
_entity.id
_entity.type
_entity.pdbx_description
1 polymer ?
#
loop_
_entity_poly.entity_id
_entity_poly.type
_entity_poly.pdbx_seq_one_letter_code
_entity_poly.pdbx_strand_id
1 'polypeptide(L)'
;EGAVLRAYDFDLYKSKKSKDDAEGEAPKQDAPATITFHVGDEEASRAAYERLEPVGEGVILARNLVNEPANILTTVEYARRIEALRDFGLEVEILEEEQLAELKMFALLGVAQGSPSPARLAVIRWNGGAEGEAPVAFVGKGVVFDTGGISIKPAAGMEDMKGDMGGSAAVVGLMRALAGRKAKVNAVGVVGLVENAIDGKAQRPGDIVRAMSGTTIEVLNTDAEGRLVLADALWYTQDRFKPRFMVNLATLTGAIIVALGNHYAGLFSNDDTLSAQLSSAGEVTGEKVWRMPLGKEYDKMIEGKFADIRNIGGGRAAGSITAAQFLQRFVNDVPWAHLDVAGTAMGSPSNEYSQSWASGFGVRLLDRLVADNYEQA
;
A
#
# COMPACT_ATOMS: atom_id res chain seq x y z
N GLU A 1 8.88 -16.88 -12.47
CA GLU A 1 8.00 -15.88 -11.81
C GLU A 1 6.80 -15.55 -12.72
N GLY A 2 6.99 -15.07 -13.95
CA GLY A 2 5.90 -14.60 -14.83
C GLY A 2 4.78 -15.61 -15.05
N ALA A 3 5.08 -16.88 -15.28
CA ALA A 3 4.08 -17.93 -15.46
C ALA A 3 3.18 -18.11 -14.21
N VAL A 4 3.79 -18.08 -13.00
CA VAL A 4 3.05 -18.19 -11.74
C VAL A 4 2.14 -16.98 -11.55
N LEU A 5 2.65 -15.77 -11.81
CA LEU A 5 1.87 -14.53 -11.68
C LEU A 5 0.73 -14.45 -12.70
N ARG A 6 0.94 -14.99 -13.92
CA ARG A 6 -0.08 -15.03 -14.98
C ARG A 6 -1.17 -16.06 -14.68
N ALA A 7 -0.82 -17.17 -14.02
CA ALA A 7 -1.76 -18.23 -13.66
C ALA A 7 -2.65 -17.89 -12.45
N TYR A 8 -2.39 -16.76 -11.79
CA TYR A 8 -3.16 -16.34 -10.61
C TYR A 8 -4.62 -16.05 -10.98
N ASP A 9 -5.53 -16.64 -10.23
CA ASP A 9 -6.97 -16.33 -10.23
C ASP A 9 -7.47 -16.21 -8.77
N PHE A 10 -8.49 -15.41 -8.56
CA PHE A 10 -9.16 -15.24 -7.27
C PHE A 10 -10.60 -15.74 -7.38
N ASP A 11 -10.81 -17.01 -7.05
CA ASP A 11 -12.10 -17.70 -7.18
C ASP A 11 -12.65 -18.23 -5.84
N LEU A 12 -12.05 -17.79 -4.72
CA LEU A 12 -12.31 -18.29 -3.36
C LEU A 12 -13.80 -18.33 -2.99
N TYR A 13 -14.59 -17.39 -3.51
CA TYR A 13 -16.01 -17.25 -3.19
C TYR A 13 -16.94 -17.79 -4.28
N LYS A 14 -16.39 -18.34 -5.36
CA LYS A 14 -17.20 -18.96 -6.41
C LYS A 14 -17.64 -20.35 -5.97
N SER A 15 -18.94 -20.63 -5.97
CA SER A 15 -19.43 -21.99 -5.79
C SER A 15 -18.99 -22.85 -6.99
N LYS A 16 -18.42 -24.02 -6.70
CA LYS A 16 -18.18 -25.01 -7.76
C LYS A 16 -19.55 -25.40 -8.34
N LYS A 17 -19.74 -25.25 -9.65
CA LYS A 17 -20.97 -25.73 -10.31
C LYS A 17 -21.15 -27.20 -9.94
N SER A 18 -22.33 -27.59 -9.42
CA SER A 18 -22.64 -28.98 -9.14
C SER A 18 -22.65 -29.76 -10.45
N LYS A 19 -22.25 -31.02 -10.39
CA LYS A 19 -22.24 -31.91 -11.56
C LYS A 19 -23.62 -32.14 -12.18
N ASP A 20 -24.68 -31.68 -11.52
CA ASP A 20 -26.08 -31.93 -11.93
C ASP A 20 -26.62 -30.92 -12.95
N ASP A 21 -25.90 -29.83 -13.25
CA ASP A 21 -26.35 -28.78 -14.16
C ASP A 21 -25.82 -28.94 -15.61
N ALA A 22 -25.08 -30.00 -15.91
CA ALA A 22 -24.56 -30.28 -17.24
C ALA A 22 -24.94 -31.69 -17.69
N GLU A 23 -25.97 -31.81 -18.52
CA GLU A 23 -26.12 -32.97 -19.41
C GLU A 23 -24.94 -32.99 -20.39
N GLY A 24 -23.92 -33.79 -20.10
CA GLY A 24 -22.77 -34.01 -20.96
C GLY A 24 -21.43 -33.76 -20.27
N GLU A 25 -20.69 -34.85 -20.09
CA GLU A 25 -19.32 -35.01 -19.58
C GLU A 25 -19.00 -34.26 -18.25
N ALA A 26 -18.71 -35.05 -17.21
CA ALA A 26 -18.20 -34.55 -15.95
C ALA A 26 -17.02 -33.59 -16.22
N PRO A 27 -17.01 -32.37 -15.65
CA PRO A 27 -15.83 -31.51 -15.73
C PRO A 27 -14.65 -32.33 -15.17
N LYS A 28 -13.66 -32.57 -16.01
CA LYS A 28 -12.38 -33.11 -15.56
C LYS A 28 -11.91 -32.13 -14.46
N GLN A 29 -11.68 -32.66 -13.29
CA GLN A 29 -10.93 -31.93 -12.27
C GLN A 29 -9.61 -31.58 -12.94
N ASP A 30 -9.42 -30.32 -13.33
CA ASP A 30 -8.18 -29.91 -13.97
C ASP A 30 -7.06 -30.24 -12.97
N ALA A 31 -6.26 -31.23 -13.32
CA ALA A 31 -5.03 -31.49 -12.58
C ALA A 31 -4.20 -30.21 -12.63
N PRO A 32 -3.48 -29.86 -11.54
CA PRO A 32 -2.64 -28.68 -11.55
C PRO A 32 -1.74 -28.69 -12.78
N ALA A 33 -1.82 -27.62 -13.59
CA ALA A 33 -1.04 -27.53 -14.81
C ALA A 33 0.46 -27.59 -14.46
N THR A 34 1.15 -28.57 -15.04
CA THR A 34 2.60 -28.67 -14.91
C THR A 34 3.23 -27.98 -16.11
N ILE A 35 4.09 -26.99 -15.84
CA ILE A 35 4.86 -26.31 -16.86
C ILE A 35 6.31 -26.77 -16.74
N THR A 36 6.84 -27.35 -17.82
CA THR A 36 8.25 -27.75 -17.89
C THR A 36 9.02 -26.74 -18.74
N PHE A 37 10.04 -26.14 -18.16
CA PHE A 37 10.94 -25.23 -18.88
C PHE A 37 12.20 -25.99 -19.33
N HIS A 38 12.50 -25.96 -20.61
CA HIS A 38 13.77 -26.42 -21.14
C HIS A 38 14.74 -25.25 -21.20
N VAL A 39 15.80 -25.30 -20.41
CA VAL A 39 16.76 -24.21 -20.23
C VAL A 39 18.17 -24.69 -20.62
N GLY A 40 19.02 -23.75 -21.04
CA GLY A 40 20.41 -24.07 -21.43
C GLY A 40 21.32 -24.31 -20.22
N ASP A 41 21.00 -23.70 -19.06
CA ASP A 41 21.72 -23.86 -17.80
C ASP A 41 20.69 -24.05 -16.67
N GLU A 42 20.59 -25.28 -16.19
CA GLU A 42 19.62 -25.64 -15.15
C GLU A 42 19.99 -25.04 -13.79
N GLU A 43 21.28 -25.05 -13.43
CA GLU A 43 21.74 -24.58 -12.12
C GLU A 43 21.51 -23.07 -11.98
N ALA A 44 21.93 -22.28 -12.96
CA ALA A 44 21.70 -20.83 -12.97
C ALA A 44 20.20 -20.48 -13.01
N SER A 45 19.40 -21.26 -13.76
CA SER A 45 17.95 -21.04 -13.85
C SER A 45 17.24 -21.35 -12.54
N ARG A 46 17.66 -22.40 -11.82
CA ARG A 46 17.14 -22.79 -10.52
C ARG A 46 17.48 -21.74 -9.46
N ALA A 47 18.75 -21.29 -9.40
CA ALA A 47 19.18 -20.24 -8.50
C ALA A 47 18.41 -18.93 -8.71
N ALA A 48 18.18 -18.54 -9.96
CA ALA A 48 17.37 -17.38 -10.30
C ALA A 48 15.90 -17.55 -9.88
N TYR A 49 15.34 -18.76 -10.01
CA TYR A 49 13.97 -19.05 -9.58
C TYR A 49 13.82 -18.96 -8.06
N GLU A 50 14.72 -19.60 -7.30
CA GLU A 50 14.73 -19.59 -5.83
C GLU A 50 14.77 -18.16 -5.24
N ARG A 51 15.44 -17.24 -5.94
CA ARG A 51 15.45 -15.82 -5.58
C ARG A 51 14.13 -15.13 -5.89
N LEU A 52 13.46 -15.47 -7.00
CA LEU A 52 12.27 -14.78 -7.49
C LEU A 52 10.95 -15.38 -6.96
N GLU A 53 10.98 -16.63 -6.51
CA GLU A 53 9.79 -17.31 -5.98
C GLU A 53 9.17 -16.56 -4.79
N PRO A 54 9.94 -16.13 -3.74
CA PRO A 54 9.39 -15.37 -2.63
C PRO A 54 8.83 -14.00 -3.05
N VAL A 55 9.38 -13.39 -4.11
CA VAL A 55 8.84 -12.14 -4.66
C VAL A 55 7.48 -12.41 -5.30
N GLY A 56 7.35 -13.48 -6.08
CA GLY A 56 6.07 -13.93 -6.64
C GLY A 56 5.03 -14.23 -5.57
N GLU A 57 5.41 -14.89 -4.48
CA GLU A 57 4.54 -15.13 -3.33
C GLU A 57 4.08 -13.82 -2.66
N GLY A 58 4.98 -12.84 -2.53
CA GLY A 58 4.65 -11.51 -2.04
C GLY A 58 3.62 -10.78 -2.93
N VAL A 59 3.77 -10.88 -4.25
CA VAL A 59 2.78 -10.35 -5.22
C VAL A 59 1.44 -11.04 -5.08
N ILE A 60 1.42 -12.37 -4.96
CA ILE A 60 0.18 -13.14 -4.78
C ILE A 60 -0.51 -12.77 -3.48
N LEU A 61 0.25 -12.62 -2.39
CA LEU A 61 -0.29 -12.16 -1.11
C LEU A 61 -0.94 -10.76 -1.24
N ALA A 62 -0.25 -9.82 -1.89
CA ALA A 62 -0.80 -8.48 -2.13
C ALA A 62 -2.08 -8.54 -2.98
N ARG A 63 -2.12 -9.35 -4.04
CA ARG A 63 -3.32 -9.54 -4.86
C ARG A 63 -4.48 -10.15 -4.06
N ASN A 64 -4.20 -11.15 -3.23
CA ASN A 64 -5.21 -11.77 -2.37
C ASN A 64 -5.83 -10.74 -1.43
N LEU A 65 -5.01 -9.91 -0.78
CA LEU A 65 -5.49 -8.87 0.13
C LEU A 65 -6.38 -7.86 -0.57
N VAL A 66 -6.00 -7.37 -1.76
CA VAL A 66 -6.76 -6.36 -2.51
C VAL A 66 -8.06 -6.94 -3.10
N ASN A 67 -8.07 -8.22 -3.48
CA ASN A 67 -9.26 -8.87 -4.03
C ASN A 67 -10.30 -9.23 -2.96
N GLU A 68 -9.88 -9.38 -1.70
CA GLU A 68 -10.80 -9.72 -0.60
C GLU A 68 -11.93 -8.68 -0.44
N PRO A 69 -13.16 -9.11 -0.19
CA PRO A 69 -14.24 -8.18 0.15
C PRO A 69 -14.09 -7.65 1.58
N ALA A 70 -14.48 -6.39 1.79
CA ALA A 70 -14.29 -5.70 3.06
C ALA A 70 -15.07 -6.30 4.25
N ASN A 71 -16.16 -7.03 3.99
CA ASN A 71 -16.87 -7.76 5.04
C ASN A 71 -16.11 -8.98 5.57
N ILE A 72 -15.07 -9.40 4.86
CA ILE A 72 -14.13 -10.45 5.29
C ILE A 72 -12.83 -9.81 5.76
N LEU A 73 -12.20 -8.96 4.93
CA LEU A 73 -10.96 -8.28 5.27
C LEU A 73 -11.25 -6.99 6.06
N THR A 74 -11.80 -7.13 7.26
CA THR A 74 -11.93 -6.02 8.21
C THR A 74 -10.54 -5.60 8.71
N THR A 75 -10.44 -4.46 9.40
CA THR A 75 -9.18 -4.00 10.00
C THR A 75 -8.57 -5.02 10.95
N VAL A 76 -9.41 -5.73 11.73
CA VAL A 76 -9.00 -6.77 12.67
C VAL A 76 -8.51 -8.03 11.94
N GLU A 77 -9.25 -8.50 10.94
CA GLU A 77 -8.84 -9.66 10.14
C GLU A 77 -7.56 -9.36 9.35
N TYR A 78 -7.42 -8.15 8.83
CA TYR A 78 -6.20 -7.76 8.14
C TYR A 78 -4.99 -7.77 9.09
N ALA A 79 -5.14 -7.19 10.29
CA ALA A 79 -4.09 -7.25 11.31
C ALA A 79 -3.72 -8.70 11.67
N ARG A 80 -4.72 -9.60 11.84
CA ARG A 80 -4.49 -11.03 12.09
C ARG A 80 -3.72 -11.71 10.94
N ARG A 81 -4.04 -11.39 9.68
CA ARG A 81 -3.29 -11.93 8.52
C ARG A 81 -1.85 -11.41 8.48
N ILE A 82 -1.62 -10.17 8.91
CA ILE A 82 -0.26 -9.62 9.05
C ILE A 82 0.48 -10.34 10.17
N GLU A 83 -0.16 -10.64 11.29
CA GLU A 83 0.48 -11.40 12.40
C GLU A 83 0.98 -12.79 11.97
N ALA A 84 0.29 -13.45 11.04
CA ALA A 84 0.72 -14.73 10.49
C ALA A 84 2.07 -14.67 9.74
N LEU A 85 2.54 -13.47 9.40
CA LEU A 85 3.87 -13.30 8.81
C LEU A 85 5.00 -13.63 9.79
N ARG A 86 4.73 -13.75 11.08
CA ARG A 86 5.68 -14.25 12.08
C ARG A 86 6.20 -15.66 11.72
N ASP A 87 5.40 -16.48 11.06
CA ASP A 87 5.77 -17.81 10.61
C ASP A 87 6.90 -17.80 9.56
N PHE A 88 7.15 -16.65 8.95
CA PHE A 88 8.23 -16.41 7.99
C PHE A 88 9.45 -15.68 8.60
N GLY A 89 9.51 -15.58 9.94
CA GLY A 89 10.61 -14.95 10.66
C GLY A 89 10.53 -13.44 10.78
N LEU A 90 9.38 -12.84 10.45
CA LEU A 90 9.13 -11.41 10.64
C LEU A 90 8.70 -11.13 12.09
N GLU A 91 9.17 -10.04 12.65
CA GLU A 91 8.63 -9.51 13.89
C GLU A 91 7.42 -8.64 13.56
N VAL A 92 6.29 -8.91 14.21
CA VAL A 92 5.05 -8.15 13.97
C VAL A 92 4.52 -7.60 15.29
N GLU A 93 4.16 -6.33 15.28
CA GLU A 93 3.51 -5.63 16.39
C GLU A 93 2.22 -4.98 15.86
N ILE A 94 1.12 -5.18 16.57
CA ILE A 94 -0.16 -4.54 16.26
C ILE A 94 -0.50 -3.57 17.38
N LEU A 95 -0.65 -2.30 17.04
CA LEU A 95 -1.12 -1.28 17.97
C LEU A 95 -2.64 -1.13 17.81
N GLU A 96 -3.33 -1.17 18.94
CA GLU A 96 -4.77 -0.99 19.06
C GLU A 96 -5.15 0.47 19.34
N GLU A 97 -6.43 0.81 19.27
CA GLU A 97 -6.92 2.19 19.40
C GLU A 97 -6.45 2.90 20.67
N GLU A 98 -6.36 2.20 21.80
CA GLU A 98 -5.87 2.78 23.05
C GLU A 98 -4.42 3.25 22.90
N GLN A 99 -3.56 2.42 22.32
CA GLN A 99 -2.16 2.74 22.07
C GLN A 99 -2.01 3.86 21.03
N LEU A 100 -2.86 3.85 19.99
CA LEU A 100 -2.90 4.93 19.00
C LEU A 100 -3.31 6.26 19.62
N ALA A 101 -4.26 6.25 20.57
CA ALA A 101 -4.68 7.44 21.31
C ALA A 101 -3.57 7.96 22.26
N GLU A 102 -2.87 7.05 22.95
CA GLU A 102 -1.70 7.40 23.78
C GLU A 102 -0.59 8.07 22.95
N LEU A 103 -0.37 7.59 21.73
CA LEU A 103 0.56 8.15 20.74
C LEU A 103 0.02 9.42 20.06
N LYS A 104 -1.24 9.81 20.35
CA LYS A 104 -1.91 10.99 19.78
C LYS A 104 -2.09 10.92 18.26
N MET A 105 -2.31 9.74 17.73
CA MET A 105 -2.58 9.51 16.30
C MET A 105 -4.03 9.86 15.94
N PHE A 106 -4.46 11.10 16.25
CA PHE A 106 -5.86 11.48 16.09
C PHE A 106 -6.24 11.78 14.64
N ALA A 107 -5.29 11.96 13.73
CA ALA A 107 -5.58 12.06 12.31
C ALA A 107 -6.04 10.69 11.75
N LEU A 108 -5.35 9.60 12.11
CA LEU A 108 -5.72 8.23 11.77
C LEU A 108 -7.03 7.81 12.47
N LEU A 109 -7.12 8.02 13.78
CA LEU A 109 -8.32 7.66 14.58
C LEU A 109 -9.57 8.41 14.11
N GLY A 110 -9.43 9.67 13.68
CA GLY A 110 -10.52 10.47 13.14
C GLY A 110 -11.18 9.84 11.91
N VAL A 111 -10.41 9.17 11.05
CA VAL A 111 -10.94 8.46 9.88
C VAL A 111 -11.80 7.27 10.32
N ALA A 112 -11.34 6.51 11.31
CA ALA A 112 -11.99 5.28 11.74
C ALA A 112 -13.24 5.50 12.62
N GLN A 113 -13.44 6.69 13.18
CA GLN A 113 -14.44 6.92 14.23
C GLN A 113 -15.90 6.69 13.79
N GLY A 114 -16.16 6.62 12.49
CA GLY A 114 -17.48 6.32 11.91
C GLY A 114 -17.69 4.84 11.57
N SER A 115 -16.74 3.96 11.90
CA SER A 115 -16.83 2.53 11.62
C SER A 115 -16.94 1.70 12.91
N PRO A 116 -17.66 0.55 12.88
CA PRO A 116 -17.58 -0.44 13.94
C PRO A 116 -16.26 -1.22 13.92
N SER A 117 -15.48 -1.17 12.82
CA SER A 117 -14.19 -1.82 12.69
C SER A 117 -13.10 -0.95 13.34
N PRO A 118 -12.50 -1.36 14.47
CA PRO A 118 -11.54 -0.52 15.19
C PRO A 118 -10.25 -0.30 14.40
N ALA A 119 -9.66 0.89 14.53
CA ALA A 119 -8.39 1.21 13.91
C ALA A 119 -7.25 0.33 14.42
N ARG A 120 -6.27 0.06 13.55
CA ARG A 120 -5.03 -0.65 13.88
C ARG A 120 -3.84 0.02 13.19
N LEU A 121 -2.67 -0.08 13.81
CA LEU A 121 -1.39 0.16 13.12
C LEU A 121 -0.56 -1.11 13.23
N ALA A 122 -0.20 -1.69 12.10
CA ALA A 122 0.67 -2.85 12.08
C ALA A 122 2.10 -2.44 11.73
N VAL A 123 3.05 -2.93 12.51
CA VAL A 123 4.49 -2.78 12.32
C VAL A 123 5.07 -4.15 12.01
N ILE A 124 5.78 -4.26 10.90
CA ILE A 124 6.36 -5.50 10.39
C ILE A 124 7.85 -5.27 10.24
N ARG A 125 8.71 -6.05 10.92
CA ARG A 125 10.15 -5.87 10.87
C ARG A 125 10.86 -7.10 10.31
N TRP A 126 11.81 -6.85 9.43
CA TRP A 126 12.78 -7.81 8.94
C TRP A 126 14.17 -7.37 9.36
N ASN A 127 14.89 -8.20 10.10
CA ASN A 127 16.22 -7.93 10.63
C ASN A 127 17.25 -8.82 9.91
N GLY A 128 17.41 -8.63 8.60
CA GLY A 128 18.33 -9.42 7.76
C GLY A 128 19.68 -8.75 7.51
N GLY A 129 19.83 -7.49 7.89
CA GLY A 129 21.07 -6.72 7.80
C GLY A 129 21.93 -6.79 9.04
N ALA A 130 22.94 -5.93 9.13
CA ALA A 130 23.80 -5.86 10.30
C ALA A 130 23.04 -5.33 11.55
N GLU A 131 23.44 -5.82 12.73
CA GLU A 131 22.89 -5.35 13.99
C GLU A 131 23.16 -3.85 14.17
N GLY A 132 22.13 -3.09 14.55
CA GLY A 132 22.22 -1.64 14.76
C GLY A 132 22.20 -0.80 13.47
N GLU A 133 22.19 -1.40 12.31
CA GLU A 133 22.00 -0.66 11.05
C GLU A 133 20.58 -0.11 10.96
N ALA A 134 20.47 1.20 10.61
CA ALA A 134 19.18 1.86 10.43
C ALA A 134 18.37 1.18 9.30
N PRO A 135 17.09 0.86 9.52
CA PRO A 135 16.29 0.16 8.53
C PRO A 135 15.93 1.04 7.33
N VAL A 136 15.55 0.40 6.23
CA VAL A 136 14.76 1.01 5.17
C VAL A 136 13.27 0.88 5.54
N ALA A 137 12.46 1.91 5.28
CA ALA A 137 11.08 1.93 5.74
C ALA A 137 10.06 2.04 4.60
N PHE A 138 8.98 1.28 4.73
CA PHE A 138 7.86 1.27 3.80
C PHE A 138 6.55 1.51 4.56
N VAL A 139 5.76 2.50 4.11
CA VAL A 139 4.53 2.87 4.80
C VAL A 139 3.34 2.72 3.85
N GLY A 140 2.27 2.05 4.28
CA GLY A 140 1.13 1.72 3.43
C GLY A 140 -0.20 2.29 3.92
N LYS A 141 -0.99 2.87 3.01
CA LYS A 141 -2.40 3.18 3.25
C LYS A 141 -3.20 1.89 3.30
N GLY A 142 -3.92 1.66 4.40
CA GLY A 142 -4.73 0.47 4.63
C GLY A 142 -6.19 0.80 4.94
N VAL A 143 -6.85 1.56 4.08
CA VAL A 143 -8.30 1.81 4.18
C VAL A 143 -9.02 0.61 3.60
N VAL A 144 -9.52 -0.29 4.46
CA VAL A 144 -10.13 -1.58 4.03
C VAL A 144 -11.42 -1.41 3.24
N PHE A 145 -12.14 -0.32 3.50
CA PHE A 145 -13.24 0.17 2.66
C PHE A 145 -13.40 1.68 2.84
N ASP A 146 -13.67 2.39 1.75
CA ASP A 146 -13.82 3.84 1.76
C ASP A 146 -15.16 4.28 1.16
N THR A 147 -16.09 4.69 2.03
CA THR A 147 -17.35 5.29 1.59
C THR A 147 -17.22 6.78 1.22
N GLY A 148 -16.07 7.38 1.52
CA GLY A 148 -15.87 8.83 1.53
C GLY A 148 -16.21 9.49 2.88
N GLY A 149 -16.75 8.74 3.82
CA GLY A 149 -17.30 9.30 5.06
C GLY A 149 -18.50 10.20 4.79
N ILE A 150 -18.66 11.30 5.55
CA ILE A 150 -19.75 12.27 5.35
C ILE A 150 -19.66 12.94 3.96
N SER A 151 -18.48 13.09 3.39
CA SER A 151 -18.27 13.49 1.98
C SER A 151 -18.45 12.29 1.05
N ILE A 152 -19.64 11.68 1.07
CA ILE A 152 -19.94 10.38 0.48
C ILE A 152 -19.64 10.32 -1.02
N LYS A 153 -19.02 9.21 -1.44
CA LYS A 153 -18.77 8.89 -2.84
C LYS A 153 -20.08 8.60 -3.60
N PRO A 154 -20.11 8.80 -4.95
CA PRO A 154 -21.17 8.25 -5.77
C PRO A 154 -21.28 6.74 -5.62
N ALA A 155 -22.49 6.17 -5.77
CA ALA A 155 -22.70 4.73 -5.68
C ALA A 155 -21.93 3.96 -6.78
N ALA A 156 -21.83 4.51 -7.98
CA ALA A 156 -21.10 3.89 -9.10
C ALA A 156 -19.59 3.84 -8.80
N GLY A 157 -19.02 2.64 -8.79
CA GLY A 157 -17.60 2.38 -8.52
C GLY A 157 -17.24 2.35 -7.02
N MET A 158 -18.23 2.52 -6.11
CA MET A 158 -17.95 2.41 -4.67
C MET A 158 -17.54 0.97 -4.28
N GLU A 159 -18.03 -0.03 -4.98
CA GLU A 159 -17.66 -1.44 -4.80
C GLU A 159 -16.16 -1.71 -4.96
N ASP A 160 -15.47 -0.90 -5.75
CA ASP A 160 -14.03 -0.98 -5.97
C ASP A 160 -13.20 -0.42 -4.79
N MET A 161 -13.85 0.31 -3.87
CA MET A 161 -13.19 0.88 -2.69
C MET A 161 -12.75 -0.15 -1.65
N LYS A 162 -13.07 -1.43 -1.83
CA LYS A 162 -12.40 -2.55 -1.14
C LYS A 162 -10.91 -2.61 -1.45
N GLY A 163 -10.48 -2.07 -2.60
CA GLY A 163 -9.08 -1.99 -3.02
C GLY A 163 -8.32 -0.79 -2.48
N ASP A 164 -8.97 0.07 -1.67
CA ASP A 164 -8.34 1.30 -1.14
C ASP A 164 -7.27 1.05 -0.06
N MET A 165 -6.93 -0.18 0.11
CA MET A 165 -5.83 -0.68 0.93
C MET A 165 -4.66 -1.25 0.08
N GLY A 166 -4.64 -0.99 -1.23
CA GLY A 166 -3.62 -1.50 -2.15
C GLY A 166 -2.20 -1.07 -1.79
N GLY A 167 -2.05 0.12 -1.20
CA GLY A 167 -0.74 0.60 -0.69
C GLY A 167 -0.22 -0.27 0.45
N SER A 168 -1.05 -0.60 1.43
CA SER A 168 -0.66 -1.50 2.53
C SER A 168 -0.43 -2.93 2.05
N ALA A 169 -1.23 -3.41 1.10
CA ALA A 169 -1.06 -4.74 0.52
C ALA A 169 0.30 -4.90 -0.17
N ALA A 170 0.76 -3.87 -0.89
CA ALA A 170 2.10 -3.84 -1.48
C ALA A 170 3.20 -3.89 -0.41
N VAL A 171 3.05 -3.14 0.69
CA VAL A 171 4.02 -3.18 1.81
C VAL A 171 4.05 -4.56 2.48
N VAL A 172 2.88 -5.15 2.76
CA VAL A 172 2.78 -6.50 3.36
C VAL A 172 3.40 -7.56 2.44
N GLY A 173 3.10 -7.49 1.13
CA GLY A 173 3.68 -8.38 0.12
C GLY A 173 5.19 -8.23 0.00
N LEU A 174 5.71 -7.00 0.04
CA LEU A 174 7.15 -6.72 0.05
C LEU A 174 7.83 -7.34 1.28
N MET A 175 7.29 -7.10 2.48
CA MET A 175 7.89 -7.64 3.71
C MET A 175 7.93 -9.18 3.68
N ARG A 176 6.88 -9.84 3.15
CA ARG A 176 6.86 -11.28 2.91
C ARG A 176 7.96 -11.72 1.92
N ALA A 177 8.16 -10.96 0.83
CA ALA A 177 9.19 -11.23 -0.17
C ALA A 177 10.60 -11.10 0.41
N LEU A 178 10.89 -10.00 1.13
CA LEU A 178 12.19 -9.77 1.77
C LEU A 178 12.55 -10.88 2.76
N ALA A 179 11.60 -11.29 3.60
CA ALA A 179 11.81 -12.40 4.54
C ALA A 179 12.01 -13.73 3.81
N GLY A 180 11.18 -14.03 2.80
CA GLY A 180 11.24 -15.29 2.06
C GLY A 180 12.56 -15.50 1.33
N ARG A 181 13.11 -14.45 0.72
CA ARG A 181 14.42 -14.52 0.06
C ARG A 181 15.60 -14.20 0.99
N LYS A 182 15.35 -13.99 2.29
CA LYS A 182 16.35 -13.70 3.32
C LYS A 182 17.23 -12.50 2.94
N ALA A 183 16.57 -11.39 2.55
CA ALA A 183 17.21 -10.16 2.12
C ALA A 183 18.20 -9.64 3.17
N LYS A 184 19.41 -9.27 2.74
CA LYS A 184 20.48 -8.78 3.63
C LYS A 184 20.33 -7.29 3.93
N VAL A 185 19.23 -6.92 4.55
CA VAL A 185 18.84 -5.56 4.90
C VAL A 185 17.96 -5.56 6.14
N ASN A 186 18.04 -4.53 6.96
CA ASN A 186 17.02 -4.25 7.99
C ASN A 186 15.90 -3.44 7.33
N ALA A 187 14.66 -3.92 7.43
CA ALA A 187 13.51 -3.28 6.84
C ALA A 187 12.34 -3.20 7.84
N VAL A 188 11.55 -2.14 7.73
CA VAL A 188 10.31 -1.98 8.50
C VAL A 188 9.17 -1.58 7.57
N GLY A 189 8.07 -2.33 7.65
CA GLY A 189 6.77 -2.00 7.07
C GLY A 189 5.85 -1.46 8.15
N VAL A 190 5.19 -0.32 7.89
CA VAL A 190 4.18 0.25 8.79
C VAL A 190 2.91 0.49 8.00
N VAL A 191 1.79 -0.07 8.43
CA VAL A 191 0.51 0.07 7.74
C VAL A 191 -0.59 0.50 8.69
N GLY A 192 -1.24 1.62 8.37
CA GLY A 192 -2.41 2.12 9.10
C GLY A 192 -3.67 1.48 8.54
N LEU A 193 -4.42 0.76 9.37
CA LEU A 193 -5.61 0.01 9.00
C LEU A 193 -6.85 0.69 9.58
N VAL A 194 -7.71 1.20 8.72
CA VAL A 194 -8.96 1.87 9.08
C VAL A 194 -10.06 1.53 8.08
N GLU A 195 -11.29 1.79 8.46
CA GLU A 195 -12.44 1.83 7.54
C GLU A 195 -13.06 3.22 7.61
N ASN A 196 -13.25 3.88 6.47
CA ASN A 196 -13.94 5.16 6.38
C ASN A 196 -15.42 4.93 6.12
N ALA A 197 -16.21 4.99 7.18
CA ALA A 197 -17.64 4.70 7.15
C ALA A 197 -18.49 5.86 7.69
N ILE A 198 -19.79 5.76 7.50
CA ILE A 198 -20.77 6.79 7.90
C ILE A 198 -21.61 6.28 9.06
N ASP A 199 -21.53 6.97 10.18
CA ASP A 199 -22.45 6.81 11.30
C ASP A 199 -22.64 8.14 12.04
N GLY A 200 -23.35 8.11 13.18
CA GLY A 200 -23.57 9.30 14.00
C GLY A 200 -22.32 9.87 14.69
N LYS A 201 -21.20 9.15 14.67
CA LYS A 201 -19.91 9.57 15.26
C LYS A 201 -18.88 9.95 14.19
N ALA A 202 -19.20 9.75 12.89
CA ALA A 202 -18.25 9.97 11.81
C ALA A 202 -17.66 11.39 11.82
N GLN A 203 -16.41 11.51 11.42
CA GLN A 203 -15.73 12.77 11.19
C GLN A 203 -16.49 13.62 10.17
N ARG A 204 -16.58 14.92 10.40
CA ARG A 204 -17.38 15.85 9.57
C ARG A 204 -16.49 16.83 8.84
N PRO A 205 -16.87 17.29 7.66
CA PRO A 205 -16.26 18.46 7.06
C PRO A 205 -16.35 19.67 8.01
N GLY A 206 -15.19 20.29 8.28
CA GLY A 206 -15.04 21.37 9.25
C GLY A 206 -14.46 20.95 10.61
N ASP A 207 -14.38 19.66 10.90
CA ASP A 207 -13.70 19.18 12.09
C ASP A 207 -12.18 19.47 11.99
N ILE A 208 -11.54 19.69 13.15
CA ILE A 208 -10.09 19.87 13.26
C ILE A 208 -9.53 18.70 14.06
N VAL A 209 -8.55 18.01 13.49
CA VAL A 209 -7.82 16.94 14.17
C VAL A 209 -6.38 17.34 14.41
N ARG A 210 -5.74 16.73 15.40
CA ARG A 210 -4.32 16.90 15.69
C ARG A 210 -3.59 15.59 15.38
N ALA A 211 -2.63 15.65 14.46
CA ALA A 211 -1.76 14.52 14.15
C ALA A 211 -0.74 14.27 15.29
N MET A 212 -0.12 13.10 15.30
CA MET A 212 0.95 12.70 16.23
C MET A 212 2.10 13.71 16.24
N SER A 213 2.40 14.34 15.11
CA SER A 213 3.40 15.42 15.01
C SER A 213 3.09 16.66 15.83
N GLY A 214 1.83 16.81 16.28
CA GLY A 214 1.31 18.02 16.91
C GLY A 214 0.62 18.97 15.92
N THR A 215 0.83 18.79 14.61
CA THR A 215 0.21 19.60 13.55
C THR A 215 -1.31 19.46 13.58
N THR A 216 -2.02 20.59 13.51
CA THR A 216 -3.48 20.62 13.42
C THR A 216 -3.94 20.65 11.96
N ILE A 217 -5.02 19.92 11.66
CA ILE A 217 -5.50 19.72 10.30
C ILE A 217 -6.98 20.04 10.24
N GLU A 218 -7.38 21.00 9.39
CA GLU A 218 -8.78 21.18 9.00
C GLU A 218 -9.19 20.06 8.05
N VAL A 219 -10.16 19.27 8.43
CA VAL A 219 -10.76 18.24 7.56
C VAL A 219 -11.89 18.88 6.76
N LEU A 220 -11.60 19.30 5.53
CA LEU A 220 -12.60 19.92 4.66
C LEU A 220 -13.32 18.91 3.78
N ASN A 221 -12.71 17.73 3.57
CA ASN A 221 -13.29 16.64 2.80
C ASN A 221 -12.91 15.32 3.48
N THR A 222 -13.90 14.58 3.96
CA THR A 222 -13.67 13.30 4.63
C THR A 222 -13.32 12.16 3.65
N ASP A 223 -13.47 12.37 2.33
CA ASP A 223 -12.99 11.49 1.25
C ASP A 223 -11.51 11.73 0.89
N ALA A 224 -10.83 12.57 1.63
CA ALA A 224 -9.38 12.75 1.61
C ALA A 224 -8.75 12.21 2.90
N GLU A 225 -9.14 11.02 3.29
CA GLU A 225 -8.85 10.28 4.52
C GLU A 225 -7.48 9.60 4.50
N GLY A 226 -7.07 9.06 3.36
CA GLY A 226 -5.83 8.28 3.25
C GLY A 226 -4.60 9.07 3.66
N ARG A 227 -4.56 10.37 3.34
CA ARG A 227 -3.47 11.24 3.79
C ARG A 227 -3.48 11.52 5.30
N LEU A 228 -4.65 11.46 5.94
CA LEU A 228 -4.76 11.57 7.41
C LEU A 228 -4.17 10.34 8.10
N VAL A 229 -4.48 9.15 7.57
CA VAL A 229 -3.89 7.88 8.04
C VAL A 229 -2.37 7.90 7.87
N LEU A 230 -1.90 8.32 6.70
CA LEU A 230 -0.47 8.36 6.38
C LEU A 230 0.29 9.44 7.16
N ALA A 231 -0.35 10.55 7.53
CA ALA A 231 0.27 11.60 8.35
C ALA A 231 0.83 11.02 9.66
N ASP A 232 0.01 10.28 10.39
CA ASP A 232 0.42 9.67 11.65
C ASP A 232 1.38 8.49 11.44
N ALA A 233 1.13 7.65 10.42
CA ALA A 233 1.98 6.50 10.13
C ALA A 233 3.41 6.91 9.69
N LEU A 234 3.55 7.95 8.86
CA LEU A 234 4.86 8.49 8.44
C LEU A 234 5.60 9.10 9.61
N TRP A 235 4.90 9.92 10.41
CA TRP A 235 5.53 10.54 11.59
C TRP A 235 6.03 9.49 12.58
N TYR A 236 5.19 8.51 12.91
CA TYR A 236 5.55 7.40 13.78
C TYR A 236 6.77 6.61 13.26
N THR A 237 6.78 6.34 11.96
CA THR A 237 7.86 5.55 11.35
C THR A 237 9.21 6.24 11.48
N GLN A 238 9.30 7.52 11.12
CA GLN A 238 10.57 8.25 11.24
C GLN A 238 10.97 8.49 12.69
N ASP A 239 10.02 8.75 13.57
CA ASP A 239 10.31 9.03 14.97
C ASP A 239 10.82 7.79 15.71
N ARG A 240 10.18 6.66 15.51
CA ARG A 240 10.52 5.42 16.20
C ARG A 240 11.74 4.70 15.60
N PHE A 241 11.85 4.64 14.28
CA PHE A 241 12.82 3.76 13.60
C PHE A 241 14.03 4.51 13.02
N LYS A 242 13.98 5.83 12.86
CA LYS A 242 15.05 6.66 12.29
C LYS A 242 15.61 6.04 10.99
N PRO A 243 14.75 5.75 9.99
CA PRO A 243 15.14 4.97 8.83
C PRO A 243 16.10 5.73 7.90
N ARG A 244 16.83 4.97 7.07
CA ARG A 244 17.69 5.52 6.00
C ARG A 244 16.89 6.27 4.95
N PHE A 245 15.70 5.79 4.64
CA PHE A 245 14.70 6.44 3.79
C PHE A 245 13.30 5.88 4.12
N MET A 246 12.27 6.59 3.65
CA MET A 246 10.89 6.11 3.67
C MET A 246 10.30 6.12 2.26
N VAL A 247 9.61 5.05 1.87
CA VAL A 247 8.71 5.04 0.71
C VAL A 247 7.31 4.72 1.18
N ASN A 248 6.34 5.58 0.87
CA ASN A 248 4.95 5.25 1.16
C ASN A 248 4.13 5.04 -0.11
N LEU A 249 3.19 4.08 -0.05
CA LEU A 249 2.28 3.74 -1.13
C LEU A 249 0.84 3.95 -0.70
N ALA A 250 0.05 4.53 -1.60
CA ALA A 250 -1.37 4.72 -1.38
C ALA A 250 -2.15 4.79 -2.70
N THR A 251 -3.34 4.22 -2.70
CA THR A 251 -4.41 4.55 -3.64
C THR A 251 -5.00 5.90 -3.21
N LEU A 252 -4.29 6.99 -3.56
CA LEU A 252 -4.53 8.25 -2.85
C LEU A 252 -5.47 9.20 -3.60
N THR A 253 -5.31 9.32 -4.92
CA THR A 253 -6.05 10.36 -5.63
C THR A 253 -6.61 9.90 -6.97
N GLY A 254 -7.86 10.27 -7.26
CA GLY A 254 -8.38 10.18 -8.63
C GLY A 254 -7.65 11.10 -9.59
N ALA A 255 -6.99 12.16 -9.10
CA ALA A 255 -6.24 13.09 -9.90
C ALA A 255 -5.02 12.46 -10.59
N ILE A 256 -4.37 11.48 -9.97
CA ILE A 256 -3.23 10.78 -10.60
C ILE A 256 -3.69 9.92 -11.78
N ILE A 257 -4.89 9.34 -11.70
CA ILE A 257 -5.48 8.56 -12.79
C ILE A 257 -5.77 9.48 -13.98
N VAL A 258 -6.27 10.68 -13.72
CA VAL A 258 -6.49 11.68 -14.78
C VAL A 258 -5.16 12.10 -15.45
N ALA A 259 -4.08 12.18 -14.66
CA ALA A 259 -2.77 12.61 -15.16
C ALA A 259 -2.02 11.49 -15.92
N LEU A 260 -2.00 10.26 -15.39
CA LEU A 260 -1.12 9.17 -15.85
C LEU A 260 -1.87 7.93 -16.34
N GLY A 261 -3.20 7.89 -16.22
CA GLY A 261 -4.00 6.70 -16.51
C GLY A 261 -3.67 5.53 -15.58
N ASN A 262 -3.67 4.32 -16.15
CA ASN A 262 -3.44 3.08 -15.42
C ASN A 262 -2.08 2.42 -15.76
N HIS A 263 -1.13 3.21 -16.30
CA HIS A 263 0.16 2.71 -16.79
C HIS A 263 1.35 3.10 -15.92
N TYR A 264 1.26 4.20 -15.20
CA TYR A 264 2.30 4.73 -14.33
C TYR A 264 1.71 5.07 -12.97
N ALA A 265 2.43 4.76 -11.89
CA ALA A 265 2.15 5.37 -10.59
C ALA A 265 2.78 6.77 -10.51
N GLY A 266 2.15 7.68 -9.79
CA GLY A 266 2.75 8.99 -9.52
C GLY A 266 3.84 8.86 -8.46
N LEU A 267 5.04 9.31 -8.78
CA LEU A 267 6.19 9.36 -7.87
C LEU A 267 6.43 10.81 -7.43
N PHE A 268 6.42 11.06 -6.13
CA PHE A 268 6.78 12.33 -5.51
C PHE A 268 7.92 12.10 -4.53
N SER A 269 8.92 12.96 -4.49
CA SER A 269 10.08 12.75 -3.62
C SER A 269 10.76 14.06 -3.27
N ASN A 270 11.30 14.13 -2.04
CA ASN A 270 12.20 15.17 -1.57
C ASN A 270 13.69 14.85 -1.84
N ASP A 271 13.98 13.66 -2.41
CA ASP A 271 15.33 13.18 -2.68
C ASP A 271 15.49 12.70 -4.12
N ASP A 272 16.45 13.27 -4.85
CA ASP A 272 16.67 12.97 -6.26
C ASP A 272 17.26 11.58 -6.48
N THR A 273 18.10 11.10 -5.56
CA THR A 273 18.71 9.78 -5.64
C THR A 273 17.68 8.69 -5.47
N LEU A 274 16.84 8.78 -4.42
CA LEU A 274 15.76 7.82 -4.18
C LEU A 274 14.76 7.81 -5.34
N SER A 275 14.43 8.99 -5.88
CA SER A 275 13.56 9.11 -7.05
C SER A 275 14.15 8.40 -8.29
N ALA A 276 15.43 8.58 -8.56
CA ALA A 276 16.12 7.93 -9.70
C ALA A 276 16.18 6.41 -9.52
N GLN A 277 16.48 5.92 -8.32
CA GLN A 277 16.49 4.51 -7.98
C GLN A 277 15.14 3.84 -8.17
N LEU A 278 14.05 4.47 -7.69
CA LEU A 278 12.68 4.01 -7.90
C LEU A 278 12.31 3.96 -9.39
N SER A 279 12.67 4.99 -10.15
CA SER A 279 12.42 5.03 -11.59
C SER A 279 13.15 3.91 -12.32
N SER A 280 14.42 3.67 -11.99
CA SER A 280 15.22 2.58 -12.56
C SER A 280 14.63 1.20 -12.22
N ALA A 281 14.25 0.97 -10.95
CA ALA A 281 13.61 -0.27 -10.52
C ALA A 281 12.28 -0.49 -11.25
N GLY A 282 11.50 0.59 -11.47
CA GLY A 282 10.24 0.55 -12.21
C GLY A 282 10.41 0.13 -13.67
N GLU A 283 11.43 0.62 -14.36
CA GLU A 283 11.71 0.22 -15.75
C GLU A 283 12.11 -1.25 -15.83
N VAL A 284 12.94 -1.75 -14.90
CA VAL A 284 13.39 -3.14 -14.88
C VAL A 284 12.23 -4.10 -14.59
N THR A 285 11.34 -3.74 -13.69
CA THR A 285 10.22 -4.61 -13.27
C THR A 285 8.97 -4.46 -14.13
N GLY A 286 8.88 -3.39 -14.94
CA GLY A 286 7.67 -3.02 -15.65
C GLY A 286 6.60 -2.38 -14.77
N GLU A 287 6.87 -2.16 -13.47
CA GLU A 287 6.02 -1.41 -12.54
C GLU A 287 6.40 0.07 -12.56
N LYS A 288 6.07 0.73 -13.66
CA LYS A 288 6.56 2.06 -14.01
C LYS A 288 6.04 3.17 -13.11
N VAL A 289 6.91 4.13 -12.81
CA VAL A 289 6.59 5.34 -12.06
C VAL A 289 6.94 6.59 -12.86
N TRP A 290 6.22 7.68 -12.63
CA TRP A 290 6.51 8.96 -13.25
C TRP A 290 6.65 10.05 -12.20
N ARG A 291 7.82 10.71 -12.16
CA ARG A 291 8.10 11.75 -11.17
C ARG A 291 7.26 13.00 -11.43
N MET A 292 6.51 13.39 -10.43
CA MET A 292 5.68 14.60 -10.36
C MET A 292 6.34 15.65 -9.46
N PRO A 293 6.06 16.95 -9.66
CA PRO A 293 6.69 18.01 -8.89
C PRO A 293 6.15 18.11 -7.46
N LEU A 294 6.99 18.62 -6.56
CA LEU A 294 6.65 19.23 -5.26
C LEU A 294 7.11 20.69 -5.29
N GLY A 295 6.54 21.56 -4.46
CA GLY A 295 6.98 22.96 -4.41
C GLY A 295 6.16 23.85 -3.49
N LYS A 296 6.74 25.02 -3.18
CA LYS A 296 6.15 26.01 -2.27
C LYS A 296 4.79 26.54 -2.72
N GLU A 297 4.53 26.58 -4.02
CA GLU A 297 3.26 27.01 -4.58
C GLU A 297 2.15 26.04 -4.22
N TYR A 298 2.43 24.74 -4.28
CA TYR A 298 1.48 23.68 -3.88
C TYR A 298 1.34 23.60 -2.35
N ASP A 299 2.40 23.87 -1.62
CA ASP A 299 2.39 23.90 -0.17
C ASP A 299 1.45 25.01 0.35
N LYS A 300 1.47 26.20 -0.26
CA LYS A 300 0.52 27.27 0.04
C LYS A 300 -0.95 26.88 -0.17
N MET A 301 -1.23 25.97 -1.12
CA MET A 301 -2.60 25.54 -1.42
C MET A 301 -3.22 24.73 -0.28
N ILE A 302 -2.43 24.21 0.64
CA ILE A 302 -2.88 23.42 1.79
C ILE A 302 -2.76 24.17 3.12
N GLU A 303 -2.43 25.47 3.11
CA GLU A 303 -2.48 26.29 4.33
C GLU A 303 -3.90 26.34 4.89
N GLY A 304 -4.03 26.10 6.20
CA GLY A 304 -5.31 26.11 6.91
C GLY A 304 -5.83 27.52 7.14
N LYS A 305 -7.11 27.64 7.39
CA LYS A 305 -7.72 28.91 7.82
C LYS A 305 -7.89 28.95 9.33
N PHE A 306 -8.20 27.81 9.93
CA PHE A 306 -8.49 27.65 11.36
C PHE A 306 -7.55 26.66 12.07
N ALA A 307 -6.71 25.95 11.29
CA ALA A 307 -5.66 25.06 11.76
C ALA A 307 -4.37 25.35 10.99
N ASP A 308 -3.29 24.61 11.29
CA ASP A 308 -2.01 24.78 10.60
C ASP A 308 -2.10 24.48 9.10
N ILE A 309 -2.78 23.39 8.77
CA ILE A 309 -3.01 22.96 7.37
C ILE A 309 -4.44 22.45 7.18
N ARG A 310 -4.85 22.25 5.93
CA ARG A 310 -6.10 21.58 5.56
C ARG A 310 -5.83 20.33 4.75
N ASN A 311 -6.75 19.36 4.80
CA ASN A 311 -6.53 18.06 4.16
C ASN A 311 -6.73 18.06 2.64
N ILE A 312 -7.25 19.14 2.04
CA ILE A 312 -7.37 19.31 0.58
C ILE A 312 -6.85 20.66 0.12
N GLY A 313 -6.36 20.74 -1.11
CA GLY A 313 -6.09 22.01 -1.79
C GLY A 313 -7.38 22.74 -2.20
N GLY A 314 -7.26 23.94 -2.70
CA GLY A 314 -8.39 24.73 -3.20
C GLY A 314 -8.79 24.32 -4.62
N GLY A 315 -9.83 23.49 -4.78
CA GLY A 315 -10.39 23.11 -6.08
C GLY A 315 -9.80 21.82 -6.66
N ARG A 316 -9.97 21.61 -7.98
CA ARG A 316 -9.55 20.38 -8.69
C ARG A 316 -8.09 20.38 -9.15
N ALA A 317 -7.47 21.56 -9.25
CA ALA A 317 -6.13 21.69 -9.80
C ALA A 317 -5.07 21.03 -8.88
N ALA A 318 -4.10 20.37 -9.48
CA ALA A 318 -2.94 19.77 -8.81
C ALA A 318 -3.29 18.80 -7.65
N GLY A 319 -4.41 18.09 -7.73
CA GLY A 319 -4.93 17.28 -6.62
C GLY A 319 -3.95 16.21 -6.11
N SER A 320 -3.23 15.53 -7.00
CA SER A 320 -2.20 14.54 -6.61
C SER A 320 -0.97 15.20 -5.99
N ILE A 321 -0.58 16.39 -6.51
CA ILE A 321 0.58 17.13 -6.01
C ILE A 321 0.30 17.69 -4.61
N THR A 322 -0.88 18.29 -4.40
CA THR A 322 -1.27 18.82 -3.07
C THR A 322 -1.44 17.70 -2.04
N ALA A 323 -1.86 16.50 -2.46
CA ALA A 323 -1.91 15.32 -1.59
C ALA A 323 -0.50 14.90 -1.16
N ALA A 324 0.45 14.80 -2.09
CA ALA A 324 1.85 14.50 -1.79
C ALA A 324 2.50 15.61 -0.94
N GLN A 325 2.20 16.87 -1.24
CA GLN A 325 2.68 18.03 -0.47
C GLN A 325 2.16 18.00 0.98
N PHE A 326 0.91 17.57 1.18
CA PHE A 326 0.36 17.34 2.52
C PHE A 326 1.17 16.28 3.26
N LEU A 327 1.48 15.13 2.63
CA LEU A 327 2.29 14.08 3.25
C LEU A 327 3.69 14.56 3.60
N GLN A 328 4.31 15.40 2.76
CA GLN A 328 5.63 15.95 3.00
C GLN A 328 5.71 16.77 4.30
N ARG A 329 4.62 17.39 4.75
CA ARG A 329 4.54 18.11 6.03
C ARG A 329 4.72 17.19 7.25
N PHE A 330 4.59 15.89 7.07
CA PHE A 330 4.78 14.87 8.10
C PHE A 330 6.08 14.07 7.90
N VAL A 331 6.97 14.56 7.06
CA VAL A 331 8.32 14.03 6.84
C VAL A 331 9.32 15.12 7.17
N ASN A 332 10.26 14.81 8.06
CA ASN A 332 11.37 15.72 8.40
C ASN A 332 12.48 15.64 7.31
N ASP A 333 13.73 15.55 7.72
CA ASP A 333 14.89 15.52 6.81
C ASP A 333 15.20 14.11 6.25
N VAL A 334 14.32 13.13 6.47
CA VAL A 334 14.50 11.76 5.96
C VAL A 334 14.28 11.76 4.43
N PRO A 335 15.16 11.15 3.63
CA PRO A 335 14.89 10.87 2.23
C PRO A 335 13.55 10.13 2.08
N TRP A 336 12.65 10.68 1.27
CA TRP A 336 11.29 10.19 1.20
C TRP A 336 10.76 10.19 -0.23
N ALA A 337 9.95 9.17 -0.52
CA ALA A 337 9.14 9.12 -1.73
C ALA A 337 7.71 8.67 -1.42
N HIS A 338 6.76 9.24 -2.13
CA HIS A 338 5.37 8.81 -2.17
C HIS A 338 5.05 8.23 -3.55
N LEU A 339 4.43 7.06 -3.56
CA LEU A 339 3.87 6.43 -4.75
C LEU A 339 2.34 6.48 -4.68
N ASP A 340 1.73 7.32 -5.53
CA ASP A 340 0.28 7.30 -5.72
C ASP A 340 -0.07 6.20 -6.73
N VAL A 341 -0.55 5.08 -6.20
CA VAL A 341 -0.85 3.86 -6.95
C VAL A 341 -2.34 3.70 -7.28
N ALA A 342 -3.14 4.76 -7.18
CA ALA A 342 -4.58 4.70 -7.42
C ALA A 342 -4.93 4.17 -8.82
N GLY A 343 -4.10 4.45 -9.83
CA GLY A 343 -4.29 3.93 -11.19
C GLY A 343 -3.66 2.56 -11.44
N THR A 344 -2.80 2.06 -10.56
CA THR A 344 -1.97 0.87 -10.84
C THR A 344 -2.19 -0.29 -9.88
N ALA A 345 -2.76 -0.06 -8.70
CA ALA A 345 -2.98 -1.12 -7.70
C ALA A 345 -4.11 -2.07 -8.08
N MET A 346 -5.15 -1.58 -8.78
CA MET A 346 -6.34 -2.33 -9.15
C MET A 346 -6.96 -1.78 -10.43
N GLY A 347 -7.79 -2.59 -11.10
CA GLY A 347 -8.48 -2.20 -12.34
C GLY A 347 -7.55 -1.87 -13.51
N SER A 348 -6.27 -2.19 -13.40
CA SER A 348 -5.29 -1.95 -14.46
C SER A 348 -5.51 -2.88 -15.65
N PRO A 349 -5.16 -2.46 -16.88
CA PRO A 349 -5.23 -3.35 -18.05
C PRO A 349 -4.44 -4.64 -17.85
N SER A 350 -4.97 -5.76 -18.36
CA SER A 350 -4.24 -7.02 -18.39
C SER A 350 -2.92 -6.89 -19.15
N ASN A 351 -1.88 -7.57 -18.67
CA ASN A 351 -0.56 -7.59 -19.28
C ASN A 351 0.01 -9.02 -19.29
N GLU A 352 1.27 -9.18 -19.67
CA GLU A 352 1.92 -10.49 -19.83
C GLU A 352 1.94 -11.33 -18.54
N TYR A 353 1.93 -10.73 -17.37
CA TYR A 353 2.04 -11.41 -16.06
C TYR A 353 0.87 -11.12 -15.11
N SER A 354 -0.13 -10.36 -15.55
CA SER A 354 -1.34 -10.12 -14.74
C SER A 354 -2.59 -9.99 -15.58
N GLN A 355 -3.62 -10.73 -15.19
CA GLN A 355 -5.00 -10.56 -15.66
C GLN A 355 -5.97 -10.35 -14.50
N SER A 356 -5.45 -10.25 -13.29
CA SER A 356 -6.23 -10.03 -12.09
C SER A 356 -6.64 -8.56 -11.97
N TRP A 357 -7.81 -8.31 -11.38
CA TRP A 357 -8.26 -6.97 -11.01
C TRP A 357 -7.26 -6.29 -10.06
N ALA A 358 -6.75 -7.01 -9.06
CA ALA A 358 -5.63 -6.60 -8.21
C ALA A 358 -4.31 -6.91 -8.90
N SER A 359 -3.46 -5.91 -9.09
CA SER A 359 -2.19 -6.05 -9.82
C SER A 359 -1.05 -6.61 -8.96
N GLY A 360 -1.02 -6.27 -7.66
CA GLY A 360 0.11 -6.45 -6.77
C GLY A 360 1.25 -5.45 -7.03
N PHE A 361 0.95 -4.33 -7.70
CA PHE A 361 1.91 -3.26 -8.01
C PHE A 361 2.62 -2.76 -6.76
N GLY A 362 3.91 -2.57 -6.88
CA GLY A 362 4.79 -2.06 -5.84
C GLY A 362 5.65 -3.14 -5.18
N VAL A 363 5.21 -4.39 -5.13
CA VAL A 363 6.00 -5.47 -4.49
C VAL A 363 7.31 -5.71 -5.25
N ARG A 364 7.25 -5.90 -6.56
CA ARG A 364 8.42 -6.15 -7.41
C ARG A 364 9.31 -4.92 -7.53
N LEU A 365 8.69 -3.75 -7.68
CA LEU A 365 9.38 -2.46 -7.72
C LEU A 365 10.22 -2.22 -6.48
N LEU A 366 9.63 -2.39 -5.30
CA LEU A 366 10.32 -2.12 -4.04
C LEU A 366 11.33 -3.20 -3.68
N ASP A 367 11.03 -4.47 -3.99
CA ASP A 367 12.02 -5.55 -3.85
C ASP A 367 13.25 -5.27 -4.72
N ARG A 368 13.05 -4.82 -5.96
CA ARG A 368 14.14 -4.45 -6.88
C ARG A 368 14.92 -3.23 -6.38
N LEU A 369 14.24 -2.21 -5.87
CA LEU A 369 14.87 -1.06 -5.23
C LEU A 369 15.85 -1.49 -4.12
N VAL A 370 15.36 -2.36 -3.22
CA VAL A 370 16.14 -2.86 -2.08
C VAL A 370 17.33 -3.69 -2.57
N ALA A 371 17.09 -4.64 -3.46
CA ALA A 371 18.12 -5.55 -3.96
C ALA A 371 19.26 -4.84 -4.67
N ASP A 372 18.94 -3.80 -5.45
CA ASP A 372 19.97 -3.11 -6.24
C ASP A 372 20.78 -2.07 -5.45
N ASN A 373 20.21 -1.51 -4.36
CA ASN A 373 20.79 -0.32 -3.76
C ASN A 373 21.05 -0.41 -2.25
N TYR A 374 20.44 -1.37 -1.56
CA TYR A 374 20.42 -1.34 -0.10
C TYR A 374 20.81 -2.65 0.59
N GLU A 375 20.94 -3.74 -0.14
CA GLU A 375 21.48 -4.99 0.40
C GLU A 375 22.99 -4.97 0.47
N GLN A 376 23.53 -5.54 1.53
CA GLN A 376 24.96 -5.78 1.65
C GLN A 376 25.38 -6.90 0.70
N ALA A 377 26.55 -6.72 0.06
CA ALA A 377 27.13 -7.68 -0.88
C ALA A 377 27.48 -9.03 -0.20
#